data_601e888e92bd65cf3545a897c02960a8
#
_entry.id   601e888e92bd65cf3545a897c02960a8
#
_cell.length_a   1.000
_cell.length_b   1.000
_cell.length_c   1.000
_cell.angle_alpha   90.00
_cell.angle_beta   90.00
_cell.angle_gamma   90.00
#
_symmetry.space_group_name_H-M   'P 1'
#
loop_
_entity.id
_entity.type
_entity.pdbx_description
1 polymer ?
#
loop_
_entity_poly.entity_id
_entity_poly.type
_entity_poly.pdbx_seq_one_letter_code
_entity_poly.pdbx_strand_id
1 'polypeptide(L)'
;MCAIHGILCRSKEVMDEMLCQAHHRGPDGNGQWSDEDITLGHNLLSIIDTTENSKQPWFHNDWVLVYNGEIYNYKELGFETRTNTDTEVLIKGLEKEGSSFIKKLDGMFAFAAYNKNTKELILARDSNGAKPLYYGYLNHTFAFSSEIKSLLAIGFKREVNKEAFKHYYKQGYNSGYLTLFKGIQKLVPGEYVKINIRTKRRTSSNLNNIPVKQIPVKNVGKISGEVRERLYQATKQTLMGRREIGLFLSGGIDSTSILYEMTQALDRKPNTFSSRFILRDRKSRLNEDSYLAKKTSAMYGGIHKEILIDEKDYVSTMRDTMLALEEPRQSKSLPVYYNVNKLIKESGITVTLSGDGGDELLCGYKHHRKPDWRTKLKALSSEHKKLQNKELWASIDDQMAYFDSWFPTGGLQGDERNDFMFIESLNTLSEDFLIRNDKLGMRWSLEGRFPMLNKTFRDYIRSVPSAFKVNDDFMLNDWSRHNKPLLKTAYYGRLPHIILKRQKTGWRFPTDEGIIGKASNPAPYNSTLKDYIRHLLMNKEMQEIFEYNPADIDNKYMSTEGWIKGLNKSGKETILPNIGQKSQKQLFTILSFAVWYDVFKMSI
;
A
#
# COMPACT_ATOMS: atom_id res chain seq x y z
N MET A 1 -1.29 15.38 -0.85
CA MET A 1 -1.67 14.42 -1.91
C MET A 1 -3.02 14.77 -2.49
N CYS A 2 -3.25 14.37 -3.74
CA CYS A 2 -4.36 14.86 -4.54
C CYS A 2 -5.18 13.69 -5.11
N ALA A 3 -6.16 13.98 -5.93
CA ALA A 3 -6.69 13.04 -6.90
C ALA A 3 -6.61 13.66 -8.29
N ILE A 4 -6.35 12.84 -9.28
CA ILE A 4 -6.35 13.22 -10.70
C ILE A 4 -7.43 12.44 -11.44
N HIS A 5 -8.02 13.10 -12.42
CA HIS A 5 -9.10 12.56 -13.23
C HIS A 5 -8.96 12.99 -14.68
N GLY A 6 -9.49 12.19 -15.60
CA GLY A 6 -9.59 12.57 -17.00
C GLY A 6 -10.55 11.70 -17.78
N ILE A 7 -11.15 12.29 -18.80
CA ILE A 7 -12.02 11.60 -19.75
C ILE A 7 -11.80 12.17 -21.15
N LEU A 8 -11.70 11.31 -22.17
CA LEU A 8 -11.45 11.70 -23.56
C LEU A 8 -12.74 12.18 -24.26
N CYS A 9 -13.35 13.18 -23.70
CA CYS A 9 -14.41 13.99 -24.27
C CYS A 9 -14.53 15.30 -23.50
N ARG A 10 -15.21 16.25 -24.05
CA ARG A 10 -15.58 17.49 -23.36
C ARG A 10 -16.83 17.23 -22.52
N SER A 11 -16.70 17.14 -21.21
CA SER A 11 -17.84 17.01 -20.30
C SER A 11 -17.49 17.55 -18.92
N LYS A 12 -18.06 18.69 -18.58
CA LYS A 12 -17.90 19.32 -17.27
C LYS A 12 -18.68 18.54 -16.20
N GLU A 13 -19.88 18.11 -16.51
CA GLU A 13 -20.78 17.42 -15.58
C GLU A 13 -20.18 16.08 -15.14
N VAL A 14 -19.63 15.32 -16.07
CA VAL A 14 -18.93 14.06 -15.76
C VAL A 14 -17.71 14.32 -14.87
N MET A 15 -16.98 15.41 -15.13
CA MET A 15 -15.82 15.74 -14.30
C MET A 15 -16.22 16.17 -12.89
N ASP A 16 -17.31 16.95 -12.73
CA ASP A 16 -17.84 17.35 -11.43
C ASP A 16 -18.22 16.12 -10.58
N GLU A 17 -18.82 15.09 -11.19
CA GLU A 17 -19.10 13.79 -10.56
C GLU A 17 -17.82 13.09 -10.08
N MET A 18 -16.80 13.01 -10.93
CA MET A 18 -15.52 12.37 -10.60
C MET A 18 -14.82 13.09 -9.44
N LEU A 19 -14.80 14.42 -9.46
CA LEU A 19 -14.21 15.27 -8.44
C LEU A 19 -14.94 15.12 -7.08
N CYS A 20 -16.27 15.03 -7.08
CA CYS A 20 -17.08 14.83 -5.90
C CYS A 20 -16.71 13.54 -5.17
N GLN A 21 -16.55 12.43 -5.88
CA GLN A 21 -16.20 11.13 -5.29
C GLN A 21 -14.81 11.10 -4.62
N ALA A 22 -13.88 11.92 -5.08
CA ALA A 22 -12.52 11.96 -4.58
C ALA A 22 -12.20 13.19 -3.70
N HIS A 23 -13.21 13.98 -3.29
CA HIS A 23 -13.03 15.17 -2.47
C HIS A 23 -12.23 14.91 -1.19
N HIS A 24 -12.43 13.75 -0.55
CA HIS A 24 -11.69 13.35 0.66
C HIS A 24 -10.17 13.28 0.45
N ARG A 25 -9.67 13.08 -0.78
CA ARG A 25 -8.24 13.08 -1.09
C ARG A 25 -7.66 14.49 -1.12
N GLY A 26 -8.42 15.47 -1.59
CA GLY A 26 -7.98 16.84 -1.75
C GLY A 26 -9.06 17.85 -1.35
N PRO A 27 -9.27 18.06 -0.05
CA PRO A 27 -10.32 18.97 0.43
C PRO A 27 -9.94 20.46 0.36
N ASP A 28 -8.68 20.80 0.06
CA ASP A 28 -8.21 22.19 0.02
C ASP A 28 -8.64 22.93 -1.25
N GLY A 29 -9.13 22.20 -2.27
CA GLY A 29 -9.68 22.78 -3.49
C GLY A 29 -9.84 21.76 -4.61
N ASN A 30 -10.44 22.20 -5.70
CA ASN A 30 -10.51 21.44 -6.94
C ASN A 30 -10.33 22.37 -8.15
N GLY A 31 -10.03 21.75 -9.30
CA GLY A 31 -9.96 22.45 -10.57
C GLY A 31 -10.23 21.51 -11.74
N GLN A 32 -10.74 22.05 -12.83
CA GLN A 32 -10.95 21.31 -14.06
C GLN A 32 -10.67 22.19 -15.28
N TRP A 33 -10.30 21.55 -16.36
CA TRP A 33 -10.08 22.16 -17.67
C TRP A 33 -10.48 21.18 -18.77
N SER A 34 -10.99 21.72 -19.89
CA SER A 34 -11.33 20.91 -21.05
C SER A 34 -11.05 21.64 -22.37
N ASP A 35 -10.71 20.87 -23.39
CA ASP A 35 -10.81 21.25 -24.79
C ASP A 35 -11.87 20.37 -25.52
N GLU A 36 -11.77 20.28 -26.85
CA GLU A 36 -12.69 19.44 -27.65
C GLU A 36 -12.44 17.93 -27.44
N ASP A 37 -11.20 17.54 -27.09
CA ASP A 37 -10.72 16.16 -27.08
C ASP A 37 -10.70 15.54 -25.69
N ILE A 38 -10.51 16.34 -24.61
CA ILE A 38 -10.29 15.83 -23.26
C ILE A 38 -10.80 16.79 -22.18
N THR A 39 -11.25 16.23 -21.06
CA THR A 39 -11.47 16.97 -19.81
C THR A 39 -10.55 16.39 -18.73
N LEU A 40 -9.81 17.27 -18.04
CA LEU A 40 -8.92 16.95 -16.92
C LEU A 40 -9.43 17.58 -15.62
N GLY A 41 -9.32 16.86 -14.50
CA GLY A 41 -9.74 17.32 -13.19
C GLY A 41 -8.75 16.97 -12.10
N HIS A 42 -8.76 17.78 -11.04
CA HIS A 42 -7.84 17.63 -9.90
C HIS A 42 -8.53 18.01 -8.58
N ASN A 43 -8.35 17.17 -7.55
CA ASN A 43 -8.64 17.52 -6.16
C ASN A 43 -7.33 17.79 -5.43
N LEU A 44 -7.23 18.93 -4.77
CA LEU A 44 -5.99 19.47 -4.19
C LEU A 44 -5.90 19.22 -2.68
N LEU A 45 -4.81 18.61 -2.23
CA LEU A 45 -4.31 18.70 -0.87
C LEU A 45 -2.96 19.42 -0.90
N SER A 46 -2.94 20.66 -0.46
CA SER A 46 -1.77 21.55 -0.52
C SER A 46 -0.75 21.18 0.55
N ILE A 47 0.47 20.78 0.17
CA ILE A 47 1.54 20.37 1.11
C ILE A 47 2.79 21.21 0.94
N ILE A 48 3.35 21.28 -0.28
CA ILE A 48 4.59 22.04 -0.58
C ILE A 48 4.29 23.53 -0.62
N ASP A 49 3.30 23.91 -1.40
CA ASP A 49 2.83 25.28 -1.52
C ASP A 49 1.35 25.34 -1.15
N THR A 50 0.98 26.21 -0.23
CA THR A 50 -0.41 26.41 0.23
C THR A 50 -1.08 27.61 -0.39
N THR A 51 -0.44 28.21 -1.41
CA THR A 51 -0.97 29.34 -2.18
C THR A 51 -1.71 28.89 -3.44
N GLU A 52 -2.25 29.85 -4.19
CA GLU A 52 -2.88 29.62 -5.49
C GLU A 52 -1.98 28.91 -6.52
N ASN A 53 -0.66 28.99 -6.34
CA ASN A 53 0.32 28.35 -7.22
C ASN A 53 0.26 26.80 -7.18
N SER A 54 -0.38 26.21 -6.16
CA SER A 54 -0.56 24.77 -6.06
C SER A 54 -1.79 24.26 -6.84
N LYS A 55 -2.66 25.15 -7.34
CA LYS A 55 -3.87 24.76 -8.09
C LYS A 55 -3.53 24.10 -9.40
N GLN A 56 -4.29 23.06 -9.71
CA GLN A 56 -4.21 22.29 -10.95
C GLN A 56 -5.62 22.15 -11.57
N PRO A 57 -5.74 21.94 -12.89
CA PRO A 57 -4.69 21.63 -13.90
C PRO A 57 -3.66 22.74 -14.09
N TRP A 58 -2.38 22.35 -14.21
CA TRP A 58 -1.23 23.26 -14.43
C TRP A 58 -0.95 23.43 -15.91
N PHE A 59 -0.60 24.66 -16.33
CA PHE A 59 -0.38 25.00 -17.73
C PHE A 59 1.05 25.46 -17.95
N HIS A 60 1.66 24.94 -19.00
CA HIS A 60 2.93 25.43 -19.51
C HIS A 60 2.99 25.25 -21.03
N ASN A 61 2.99 26.36 -21.76
CA ASN A 61 2.88 26.38 -23.21
C ASN A 61 1.71 25.50 -23.73
N ASP A 62 2.02 24.45 -24.49
CA ASP A 62 1.00 23.52 -25.02
C ASP A 62 0.62 22.39 -24.07
N TRP A 63 1.26 22.32 -22.92
CA TRP A 63 1.02 21.25 -21.95
C TRP A 63 0.00 21.62 -20.88
N VAL A 64 -0.82 20.66 -20.54
CA VAL A 64 -1.76 20.70 -19.41
C VAL A 64 -1.47 19.49 -18.53
N LEU A 65 -1.26 19.69 -17.23
CA LEU A 65 -0.86 18.67 -16.27
C LEU A 65 -1.83 18.57 -15.09
N VAL A 66 -2.19 17.34 -14.73
CA VAL A 66 -2.78 17.00 -13.44
C VAL A 66 -1.88 15.96 -12.77
N TYR A 67 -1.53 16.21 -11.52
CA TYR A 67 -0.49 15.49 -10.81
C TYR A 67 -0.87 15.22 -9.33
N ASN A 68 -0.70 13.99 -8.90
CA ASN A 68 -0.87 13.53 -7.53
C ASN A 68 0.41 12.89 -7.05
N GLY A 69 1.16 13.56 -6.19
CA GLY A 69 2.44 13.03 -5.68
C GLY A 69 3.37 14.08 -5.12
N GLU A 70 4.62 13.67 -4.94
CA GLU A 70 5.76 14.48 -4.50
C GLU A 70 7.02 14.02 -5.26
N ILE A 71 7.71 14.94 -5.91
CA ILE A 71 9.00 14.72 -6.56
C ILE A 71 10.10 15.26 -5.63
N TYR A 72 10.77 14.38 -4.90
CA TYR A 72 11.71 14.73 -3.86
C TYR A 72 12.95 15.47 -4.37
N ASN A 73 13.42 15.13 -5.57
CA ASN A 73 14.60 15.71 -6.20
C ASN A 73 14.32 16.90 -7.12
N TYR A 74 13.13 17.52 -7.06
CA TYR A 74 12.74 18.56 -8.01
C TYR A 74 13.72 19.75 -8.07
N LYS A 75 14.33 20.14 -6.94
CA LYS A 75 15.32 21.23 -6.88
C LYS A 75 16.65 20.86 -7.57
N GLU A 76 16.98 19.56 -7.58
CA GLU A 76 18.23 19.04 -8.14
C GLU A 76 18.16 18.87 -9.67
N LEU A 77 16.95 18.92 -10.24
CA LEU A 77 16.74 18.75 -11.69
C LEU A 77 17.11 19.98 -12.53
N GLY A 78 17.45 21.13 -11.88
CA GLY A 78 18.07 22.27 -12.52
C GLY A 78 17.15 23.11 -13.42
N PHE A 79 15.84 23.13 -13.15
CA PHE A 79 14.90 24.01 -13.83
C PHE A 79 14.72 25.32 -13.06
N GLU A 80 14.79 26.44 -13.78
CA GLU A 80 14.32 27.72 -13.25
C GLU A 80 12.81 27.71 -13.11
N THR A 81 12.30 28.02 -11.92
CA THR A 81 10.88 28.00 -11.60
C THR A 81 10.40 29.35 -11.08
N ARG A 82 9.17 29.70 -11.39
CA ARG A 82 8.49 30.89 -10.83
C ARG A 82 7.89 30.60 -9.46
N THR A 83 7.64 29.32 -9.19
CA THR A 83 7.07 28.82 -7.95
C THR A 83 8.04 27.86 -7.29
N ASN A 84 7.77 27.50 -6.04
CA ASN A 84 8.55 26.47 -5.32
C ASN A 84 7.90 25.08 -5.42
N THR A 85 7.09 24.84 -6.47
CA THR A 85 6.37 23.58 -6.63
C THR A 85 7.14 22.61 -7.52
N ASP A 86 7.11 21.35 -7.16
CA ASP A 86 7.59 20.23 -7.98
C ASP A 86 6.74 20.01 -9.24
N THR A 87 5.46 20.43 -9.23
CA THR A 87 4.55 20.43 -10.37
C THR A 87 5.10 21.25 -11.55
N GLU A 88 5.66 22.44 -11.28
CA GLU A 88 6.25 23.28 -12.32
C GLU A 88 7.49 22.62 -12.95
N VAL A 89 8.33 21.98 -12.13
CA VAL A 89 9.51 21.24 -12.62
C VAL A 89 9.08 20.07 -13.49
N LEU A 90 8.04 19.33 -13.08
CA LEU A 90 7.53 18.19 -13.83
C LEU A 90 7.08 18.60 -15.24
N ILE A 91 6.24 19.62 -15.36
CA ILE A 91 5.72 20.03 -16.67
C ILE A 91 6.80 20.60 -17.60
N LYS A 92 7.75 21.40 -17.06
CA LYS A 92 8.90 21.93 -17.83
C LYS A 92 9.83 20.81 -18.29
N GLY A 93 10.06 19.81 -17.45
CA GLY A 93 10.85 18.63 -17.80
C GLY A 93 10.21 17.80 -18.90
N LEU A 94 8.90 17.59 -18.83
CA LEU A 94 8.14 16.89 -19.88
C LEU A 94 8.14 17.66 -21.21
N GLU A 95 8.05 18.98 -21.17
CA GLU A 95 8.16 19.80 -22.37
C GLU A 95 9.55 19.66 -23.03
N LYS A 96 10.61 19.75 -22.23
CA LYS A 96 12.00 19.75 -22.71
C LYS A 96 12.46 18.39 -23.21
N GLU A 97 12.12 17.30 -22.50
CA GLU A 97 12.68 15.97 -22.71
C GLU A 97 11.63 14.90 -23.04
N GLY A 98 10.35 15.27 -23.06
CA GLY A 98 9.26 14.32 -23.25
C GLY A 98 9.22 13.28 -22.14
N SER A 99 8.75 12.08 -22.47
CA SER A 99 8.63 10.97 -21.50
C SER A 99 9.98 10.45 -20.97
N SER A 100 11.12 10.81 -21.58
CA SER A 100 12.45 10.42 -21.06
C SER A 100 12.76 11.08 -19.71
N PHE A 101 12.18 12.26 -19.46
CA PHE A 101 12.31 12.99 -18.19
C PHE A 101 11.82 12.18 -16.98
N ILE A 102 10.78 11.33 -17.17
CA ILE A 102 10.20 10.53 -16.09
C ILE A 102 11.25 9.64 -15.40
N LYS A 103 12.27 9.18 -16.14
CA LYS A 103 13.37 8.36 -15.60
C LYS A 103 14.26 9.09 -14.60
N LYS A 104 14.28 10.42 -14.63
CA LYS A 104 15.08 11.27 -13.74
C LYS A 104 14.38 11.57 -12.40
N LEU A 105 13.07 11.31 -12.32
CA LEU A 105 12.28 11.62 -11.14
C LEU A 105 12.60 10.67 -9.98
N ASP A 106 12.82 11.25 -8.80
CA ASP A 106 12.80 10.57 -7.53
C ASP A 106 11.59 11.06 -6.74
N GLY A 107 10.63 10.17 -6.49
CA GLY A 107 9.40 10.56 -5.84
C GLY A 107 8.33 9.47 -5.87
N MET A 108 7.18 9.83 -5.37
CA MET A 108 5.95 9.04 -5.42
C MET A 108 4.93 9.83 -6.23
N PHE A 109 4.41 9.28 -7.31
CA PHE A 109 3.55 10.03 -8.20
C PHE A 109 2.61 9.18 -9.05
N ALA A 110 1.48 9.81 -9.38
CA ALA A 110 0.68 9.50 -10.55
C ALA A 110 0.33 10.82 -11.25
N PHE A 111 0.49 10.90 -12.55
CA PHE A 111 0.14 12.09 -13.29
C PHE A 111 -0.45 11.80 -14.68
N ALA A 112 -1.17 12.79 -15.20
CA ALA A 112 -1.58 12.87 -16.59
C ALA A 112 -1.12 14.20 -17.17
N ALA A 113 -0.34 14.15 -18.24
CA ALA A 113 0.15 15.31 -18.98
C ALA A 113 -0.33 15.23 -20.43
N TYR A 114 -1.05 16.26 -20.86
CA TYR A 114 -1.63 16.34 -22.20
C TYR A 114 -1.01 17.49 -23.00
N ASN A 115 -0.56 17.17 -24.21
CA ASN A 115 -0.08 18.19 -25.16
C ASN A 115 -1.19 18.53 -26.18
N LYS A 116 -1.64 19.78 -26.16
CA LYS A 116 -2.74 20.29 -26.99
C LYS A 116 -2.44 20.25 -28.50
N ASN A 117 -1.17 20.40 -28.91
CA ASN A 117 -0.78 20.42 -30.32
C ASN A 117 -0.58 19.01 -30.87
N THR A 118 0.22 18.17 -30.20
CA THR A 118 0.51 16.81 -30.66
C THR A 118 -0.62 15.82 -30.35
N LYS A 119 -1.57 16.20 -29.51
CA LYS A 119 -2.67 15.36 -29.02
C LYS A 119 -2.16 14.12 -28.30
N GLU A 120 -0.98 14.21 -27.70
CA GLU A 120 -0.37 13.16 -26.90
C GLU A 120 -0.78 13.31 -25.43
N LEU A 121 -1.32 12.26 -24.84
CA LEU A 121 -1.57 12.11 -23.41
C LEU A 121 -0.54 11.15 -22.82
N ILE A 122 0.18 11.58 -21.79
CA ILE A 122 1.09 10.75 -21.01
C ILE A 122 0.44 10.45 -19.65
N LEU A 123 0.25 9.18 -19.33
CA LEU A 123 -0.11 8.72 -18.00
C LEU A 123 1.11 8.03 -17.36
N ALA A 124 1.42 8.32 -16.11
CA ALA A 124 2.55 7.70 -15.45
C ALA A 124 2.26 7.38 -13.98
N ARG A 125 2.88 6.30 -13.49
CA ARG A 125 2.87 5.87 -12.08
C ARG A 125 4.31 5.65 -11.60
N ASP A 126 4.61 6.03 -10.37
CA ASP A 126 5.97 5.92 -9.80
C ASP A 126 6.48 4.48 -9.72
N SER A 127 7.80 4.33 -9.62
CA SER A 127 8.50 3.03 -9.63
C SER A 127 8.05 2.07 -8.53
N ASN A 128 7.62 2.58 -7.38
CA ASN A 128 7.15 1.75 -6.27
C ASN A 128 5.64 1.51 -6.33
N GLY A 129 4.91 2.22 -7.22
CA GLY A 129 3.45 2.17 -7.29
C GLY A 129 2.77 2.78 -6.05
N ALA A 130 3.42 3.75 -5.40
CA ALA A 130 2.91 4.37 -4.18
C ALA A 130 1.61 5.18 -4.42
N LYS A 131 1.45 5.75 -5.62
CA LYS A 131 0.23 6.46 -6.00
C LYS A 131 -0.61 5.64 -6.98
N PRO A 132 -1.92 5.47 -6.72
CA PRO A 132 -2.79 4.71 -7.61
C PRO A 132 -3.18 5.52 -8.86
N LEU A 133 -3.36 4.81 -9.98
CA LEU A 133 -3.97 5.34 -11.19
C LEU A 133 -4.74 4.23 -11.92
N TYR A 134 -6.06 4.39 -11.99
CA TYR A 134 -6.99 3.46 -12.62
C TYR A 134 -7.49 4.03 -13.94
N TYR A 135 -7.82 3.16 -14.88
CA TYR A 135 -8.34 3.56 -16.19
C TYR A 135 -9.25 2.49 -16.79
N GLY A 136 -10.04 2.89 -17.76
CA GLY A 136 -10.90 1.98 -18.52
C GLY A 136 -11.58 2.67 -19.67
N TYR A 137 -12.48 1.93 -20.35
CA TYR A 137 -13.29 2.44 -21.44
C TYR A 137 -14.78 2.34 -21.08
N LEU A 138 -15.44 3.49 -21.08
CA LEU A 138 -16.89 3.61 -20.93
C LEU A 138 -17.48 3.97 -22.29
N ASN A 139 -18.28 3.06 -22.90
CA ASN A 139 -18.88 3.30 -24.21
C ASN A 139 -17.86 3.81 -25.25
N HIS A 140 -16.70 3.16 -25.35
CA HIS A 140 -15.56 3.52 -26.21
C HIS A 140 -14.81 4.80 -25.83
N THR A 141 -15.21 5.52 -24.78
CA THR A 141 -14.52 6.70 -24.27
C THR A 141 -13.55 6.29 -23.18
N PHE A 142 -12.27 6.64 -23.31
CA PHE A 142 -11.25 6.36 -22.31
C PHE A 142 -11.39 7.31 -21.13
N ALA A 143 -11.33 6.79 -19.92
CA ALA A 143 -11.32 7.57 -18.68
C ALA A 143 -10.30 7.02 -17.70
N PHE A 144 -9.77 7.89 -16.84
CA PHE A 144 -8.83 7.54 -15.77
C PHE A 144 -9.09 8.33 -14.49
N SER A 145 -8.68 7.75 -13.35
CA SER A 145 -8.81 8.38 -12.04
C SER A 145 -7.87 7.78 -11.00
N SER A 146 -7.53 8.55 -9.97
CA SER A 146 -6.87 8.05 -8.76
C SER A 146 -7.77 7.11 -7.92
N GLU A 147 -9.09 7.18 -8.10
CA GLU A 147 -10.10 6.42 -7.35
C GLU A 147 -11.02 5.63 -8.29
N ILE A 148 -11.27 4.36 -7.97
CA ILE A 148 -12.24 3.54 -8.71
C ILE A 148 -13.65 4.11 -8.56
N LYS A 149 -14.00 4.64 -7.37
CA LYS A 149 -15.30 5.26 -7.10
C LYS A 149 -15.65 6.37 -8.10
N SER A 150 -14.66 7.14 -8.52
CA SER A 150 -14.85 8.20 -9.52
C SER A 150 -15.21 7.63 -10.89
N LEU A 151 -14.64 6.48 -11.27
CA LEU A 151 -15.03 5.78 -12.51
C LEU A 151 -16.42 5.16 -12.39
N LEU A 152 -16.75 4.57 -11.23
CA LEU A 152 -18.08 3.99 -11.00
C LEU A 152 -19.20 5.06 -11.03
N ALA A 153 -18.92 6.27 -10.57
CA ALA A 153 -19.88 7.38 -10.57
C ALA A 153 -20.30 7.76 -11.98
N ILE A 154 -19.40 7.72 -12.94
CA ILE A 154 -19.68 8.09 -14.33
C ILE A 154 -20.26 6.94 -15.18
N GLY A 155 -20.59 5.80 -14.56
CA GLY A 155 -21.34 4.72 -15.20
C GLY A 155 -20.55 3.45 -15.54
N PHE A 156 -19.30 3.31 -15.07
CA PHE A 156 -18.63 2.00 -15.14
C PHE A 156 -19.41 0.95 -14.36
N LYS A 157 -19.48 -0.27 -14.90
CA LYS A 157 -20.28 -1.35 -14.32
C LYS A 157 -19.69 -1.85 -13.00
N ARG A 158 -20.56 -2.19 -12.07
CA ARG A 158 -20.23 -2.87 -10.80
C ARG A 158 -20.33 -4.37 -10.96
N GLU A 159 -19.57 -4.91 -11.91
CA GLU A 159 -19.53 -6.32 -12.25
C GLU A 159 -18.19 -6.92 -11.82
N VAL A 160 -18.22 -8.10 -11.18
CA VAL A 160 -17.01 -8.78 -10.70
C VAL A 160 -16.16 -9.24 -11.88
N ASN A 161 -14.89 -8.88 -11.87
CA ASN A 161 -13.89 -9.45 -12.78
C ASN A 161 -13.49 -10.84 -12.29
N LYS A 162 -14.01 -11.90 -12.93
CA LYS A 162 -13.77 -13.29 -12.52
C LYS A 162 -12.29 -13.72 -12.60
N GLU A 163 -11.54 -13.16 -13.52
CA GLU A 163 -10.09 -13.41 -13.60
C GLU A 163 -9.35 -12.78 -12.42
N ALA A 164 -9.60 -11.51 -12.15
CA ALA A 164 -9.04 -10.82 -10.99
C ALA A 164 -9.46 -11.48 -9.67
N PHE A 165 -10.69 -12.00 -9.59
CA PHE A 165 -11.16 -12.73 -8.42
C PHE A 165 -10.33 -14.00 -8.15
N LYS A 166 -9.96 -14.75 -9.19
CA LYS A 166 -9.07 -15.93 -9.05
C LYS A 166 -7.73 -15.54 -8.43
N HIS A 167 -7.14 -14.42 -8.85
CA HIS A 167 -5.89 -13.91 -8.28
C HIS A 167 -6.06 -13.43 -6.85
N TYR A 168 -7.08 -12.60 -6.58
CA TYR A 168 -7.41 -12.16 -5.23
C TYR A 168 -7.58 -13.33 -4.26
N TYR A 169 -8.36 -14.34 -4.64
CA TYR A 169 -8.65 -15.47 -3.77
C TYR A 169 -7.40 -16.26 -3.37
N LYS A 170 -6.39 -16.32 -4.25
CA LYS A 170 -5.12 -17.02 -3.99
C LYS A 170 -4.12 -16.18 -3.20
N GLN A 171 -3.99 -14.89 -3.51
CA GLN A 171 -2.96 -14.01 -2.95
C GLN A 171 -3.47 -13.14 -1.80
N GLY A 172 -4.78 -12.87 -1.75
CA GLY A 172 -5.42 -11.96 -0.81
C GLY A 172 -5.44 -10.50 -1.26
N TYR A 173 -4.98 -10.22 -2.48
CA TYR A 173 -4.99 -8.91 -3.16
C TYR A 173 -4.83 -9.12 -4.67
N ASN A 174 -5.07 -8.07 -5.48
CA ASN A 174 -4.82 -8.09 -6.92
C ASN A 174 -3.49 -7.41 -7.27
N SER A 175 -2.65 -8.10 -8.01
CA SER A 175 -1.43 -7.56 -8.61
C SER A 175 -1.61 -7.35 -10.12
N GLY A 176 -0.63 -6.66 -10.74
CA GLY A 176 -0.67 -6.35 -12.15
C GLY A 176 -1.74 -5.30 -12.51
N TYR A 177 -2.25 -5.36 -13.72
CA TYR A 177 -3.17 -4.36 -14.26
C TYR A 177 -4.65 -4.64 -13.97
N LEU A 178 -5.02 -5.84 -13.52
CA LEU A 178 -6.42 -6.18 -13.23
C LEU A 178 -6.91 -5.58 -11.91
N THR A 179 -8.18 -5.18 -11.89
CA THR A 179 -8.94 -4.88 -10.69
C THR A 179 -10.12 -5.85 -10.57
N LEU A 180 -10.72 -5.95 -9.38
CA LEU A 180 -11.95 -6.74 -9.18
C LEU A 180 -13.18 -6.16 -9.90
N PHE A 181 -13.08 -4.93 -10.43
CA PHE A 181 -14.14 -4.34 -11.24
C PHE A 181 -13.88 -4.62 -12.72
N LYS A 182 -14.80 -5.35 -13.38
CA LYS A 182 -14.69 -5.65 -14.80
C LYS A 182 -14.66 -4.37 -15.64
N GLY A 183 -13.70 -4.26 -16.56
CA GLY A 183 -13.53 -3.10 -17.42
C GLY A 183 -12.71 -1.96 -16.80
N ILE A 184 -12.30 -2.06 -15.52
CA ILE A 184 -11.38 -1.11 -14.89
C ILE A 184 -10.03 -1.79 -14.70
N GLN A 185 -8.98 -1.13 -15.17
CA GLN A 185 -7.58 -1.54 -15.03
C GLN A 185 -6.79 -0.51 -14.23
N LYS A 186 -5.56 -0.84 -13.84
CA LYS A 186 -4.63 0.08 -13.19
C LYS A 186 -3.28 0.10 -13.91
N LEU A 187 -2.56 1.22 -13.86
CA LEU A 187 -1.16 1.22 -14.25
C LEU A 187 -0.35 0.39 -13.24
N VAL A 188 0.55 -0.44 -13.73
CA VAL A 188 1.45 -1.21 -12.85
C VAL A 188 2.58 -0.33 -12.30
N PRO A 189 3.27 -0.72 -11.21
CA PRO A 189 4.38 0.06 -10.64
C PRO A 189 5.44 0.41 -11.68
N GLY A 190 5.74 1.71 -11.80
CA GLY A 190 6.73 2.23 -12.74
C GLY A 190 6.25 2.38 -14.18
N GLU A 191 5.02 2.01 -14.49
CA GLU A 191 4.49 2.12 -15.86
C GLU A 191 4.20 3.58 -16.23
N TYR A 192 4.59 3.93 -17.47
CA TYR A 192 4.08 5.11 -18.14
C TYR A 192 3.62 4.78 -19.55
N VAL A 193 2.50 5.37 -19.94
CA VAL A 193 1.82 5.12 -21.20
C VAL A 193 1.68 6.43 -21.96
N LYS A 194 1.99 6.40 -23.26
CA LYS A 194 1.72 7.51 -24.19
C LYS A 194 0.59 7.10 -25.10
N ILE A 195 -0.41 7.94 -25.19
CA ILE A 195 -1.60 7.73 -26.00
C ILE A 195 -1.77 8.95 -26.93
N ASN A 196 -1.70 8.76 -28.24
CA ASN A 196 -2.18 9.78 -29.15
C ASN A 196 -3.70 9.62 -29.26
N ILE A 197 -4.45 10.60 -28.74
CA ILE A 197 -5.90 10.46 -28.55
C ILE A 197 -6.68 10.49 -29.88
N ARG A 198 -6.12 11.05 -30.96
CA ARG A 198 -6.73 11.05 -32.30
C ARG A 198 -6.47 9.76 -33.06
N THR A 199 -5.21 9.32 -33.11
CA THR A 199 -4.83 8.09 -33.84
C THR A 199 -5.05 6.82 -33.02
N LYS A 200 -5.36 6.94 -31.70
CA LYS A 200 -5.49 5.84 -30.72
C LYS A 200 -4.21 4.99 -30.57
N ARG A 201 -3.08 5.45 -31.12
CA ARG A 201 -1.79 4.77 -30.95
C ARG A 201 -1.36 4.84 -29.49
N ARG A 202 -1.07 3.68 -28.91
CA ARG A 202 -0.60 3.54 -27.52
C ARG A 202 0.79 2.92 -27.51
N THR A 203 1.68 3.44 -26.66
CA THR A 203 2.96 2.82 -26.31
C THR A 203 3.11 2.81 -24.80
N SER A 204 3.71 1.76 -24.24
CA SER A 204 3.96 1.60 -22.82
C SER A 204 5.44 1.35 -22.57
N SER A 205 5.93 1.82 -21.43
CA SER A 205 7.29 1.60 -20.93
C SER A 205 7.26 1.50 -19.41
N ASN A 206 8.30 0.91 -18.82
CA ASN A 206 8.36 0.75 -17.36
C ASN A 206 9.71 1.20 -16.81
N LEU A 207 9.70 2.04 -15.77
CA LEU A 207 10.87 2.57 -15.06
C LEU A 207 11.69 1.45 -14.39
N ASN A 208 11.03 0.36 -14.03
CA ASN A 208 11.64 -0.77 -13.34
C ASN A 208 12.39 -1.75 -14.28
N ASN A 209 12.36 -1.52 -15.60
CA ASN A 209 13.15 -2.27 -16.57
C ASN A 209 14.63 -1.89 -16.59
N ILE A 210 15.06 -0.92 -15.79
CA ILE A 210 16.45 -0.49 -15.70
C ILE A 210 17.14 -1.30 -14.60
N PRO A 211 18.15 -2.13 -14.91
CA PRO A 211 18.87 -2.91 -13.92
C PRO A 211 19.74 -2.00 -13.05
N VAL A 212 19.78 -2.29 -11.76
CA VAL A 212 20.71 -1.65 -10.82
C VAL A 212 21.99 -2.50 -10.74
N LYS A 213 23.13 -1.96 -11.16
CA LYS A 213 24.41 -2.68 -11.11
C LYS A 213 24.83 -2.95 -9.66
N GLN A 214 25.29 -4.17 -9.39
CA GLN A 214 25.87 -4.50 -8.10
C GLN A 214 27.19 -3.76 -7.86
N ILE A 215 27.36 -3.25 -6.65
CA ILE A 215 28.61 -2.63 -6.23
C ILE A 215 29.63 -3.70 -5.79
N PRO A 216 30.92 -3.52 -6.10
CA PRO A 216 31.99 -4.38 -5.55
C PRO A 216 32.12 -4.10 -4.05
N VAL A 217 31.82 -5.11 -3.23
CA VAL A 217 31.84 -4.94 -1.78
C VAL A 217 33.06 -5.59 -1.18
N LYS A 218 33.84 -4.81 -0.43
CA LYS A 218 35.00 -5.28 0.31
C LYS A 218 34.95 -4.99 1.81
N ASN A 219 34.03 -4.12 2.28
CA ASN A 219 33.99 -3.67 3.67
C ASN A 219 32.58 -3.37 4.15
N VAL A 220 32.09 -4.17 5.11
CA VAL A 220 30.75 -4.04 5.73
C VAL A 220 30.57 -2.71 6.45
N GLY A 221 31.62 -2.21 7.13
CA GLY A 221 31.56 -0.94 7.83
C GLY A 221 31.28 0.24 6.89
N LYS A 222 31.91 0.25 5.70
CA LYS A 222 31.67 1.26 4.68
C LYS A 222 30.22 1.20 4.17
N ILE A 223 29.72 -0.02 3.87
CA ILE A 223 28.32 -0.19 3.41
C ILE A 223 27.34 0.29 4.49
N SER A 224 27.55 -0.08 5.75
CA SER A 224 26.70 0.32 6.86
C SER A 224 26.67 1.83 7.06
N GLY A 225 27.81 2.51 6.89
CA GLY A 225 27.89 3.97 6.88
C GLY A 225 27.07 4.60 5.75
N GLU A 226 27.19 4.07 4.54
CA GLU A 226 26.42 4.52 3.36
C GLU A 226 24.90 4.27 3.53
N VAL A 227 24.52 3.11 4.08
CA VAL A 227 23.09 2.79 4.37
C VAL A 227 22.49 3.85 5.28
N ARG A 228 23.19 4.22 6.34
CA ARG A 228 22.72 5.24 7.29
C ARG A 228 22.64 6.61 6.64
N GLU A 229 23.72 7.04 5.98
CA GLU A 229 23.77 8.36 5.33
C GLU A 229 22.63 8.51 4.31
N ARG A 230 22.41 7.49 3.48
CA ARG A 230 21.33 7.52 2.49
C ARG A 230 19.94 7.48 3.11
N LEU A 231 19.76 6.77 4.24
CA LEU A 231 18.47 6.80 4.94
C LEU A 231 18.23 8.16 5.60
N TYR A 232 19.28 8.81 6.11
CA TYR A 232 19.19 10.19 6.59
C TYR A 232 18.74 11.14 5.48
N GLN A 233 19.43 11.12 4.33
CA GLN A 233 19.08 11.97 3.18
C GLN A 233 17.67 11.69 2.67
N ALA A 234 17.29 10.43 2.52
CA ALA A 234 15.95 10.02 2.13
C ALA A 234 14.89 10.50 3.13
N THR A 235 15.16 10.39 4.44
CA THR A 235 14.24 10.88 5.47
C THR A 235 14.14 12.41 5.38
N LYS A 236 15.25 13.11 5.27
CA LYS A 236 15.28 14.58 5.14
C LYS A 236 14.49 15.06 3.91
N GLN A 237 14.64 14.41 2.76
CA GLN A 237 13.88 14.73 1.54
C GLN A 237 12.39 14.49 1.74
N THR A 238 11.99 13.40 2.42
CA THR A 238 10.58 13.11 2.68
C THR A 238 9.92 14.01 3.74
N LEU A 239 10.71 14.80 4.47
CA LEU A 239 10.22 15.82 5.42
C LEU A 239 9.85 17.16 4.76
N MET A 240 10.00 17.29 3.44
CA MET A 240 9.67 18.50 2.69
C MET A 240 8.19 18.89 2.83
N GLY A 241 7.90 20.20 2.79
CA GLY A 241 6.57 20.77 2.84
C GLY A 241 6.31 21.63 4.06
N ARG A 242 5.13 22.29 4.07
CA ARG A 242 4.73 23.23 5.12
C ARG A 242 3.75 22.64 6.15
N ARG A 243 3.24 21.43 5.89
CA ARG A 243 2.26 20.77 6.75
C ARG A 243 2.93 19.96 7.86
N GLU A 244 2.17 19.73 8.93
CA GLU A 244 2.62 18.91 10.05
C GLU A 244 2.80 17.44 9.64
N ILE A 245 3.92 16.85 10.12
CA ILE A 245 4.36 15.49 9.77
C ILE A 245 4.36 14.62 11.02
N GLY A 246 3.84 13.39 10.87
CA GLY A 246 3.87 12.35 11.88
C GLY A 246 4.53 11.06 11.36
N LEU A 247 4.86 10.15 12.26
CA LEU A 247 5.45 8.85 11.96
C LEU A 247 4.57 7.72 12.51
N PHE A 248 4.23 6.74 11.68
CA PHE A 248 3.75 5.45 12.14
C PHE A 248 4.88 4.70 12.85
N LEU A 249 4.82 4.61 14.16
CA LEU A 249 5.86 3.98 14.97
C LEU A 249 5.39 2.63 15.51
N SER A 250 5.97 1.54 14.99
CA SER A 250 5.63 0.17 15.38
C SER A 250 6.56 -0.41 16.45
N GLY A 251 7.58 0.35 16.89
CA GLY A 251 8.65 -0.17 17.76
C GLY A 251 9.53 -1.22 17.08
N GLY A 252 9.41 -1.41 15.76
CA GLY A 252 10.32 -2.19 14.93
C GLY A 252 11.52 -1.37 14.47
N ILE A 253 12.58 -2.04 13.99
CA ILE A 253 13.82 -1.36 13.59
C ILE A 253 13.61 -0.33 12.47
N ASP A 254 12.75 -0.62 11.48
CA ASP A 254 12.53 0.27 10.32
C ASP A 254 11.97 1.62 10.75
N SER A 255 10.84 1.60 11.46
CA SER A 255 10.19 2.83 11.93
C SER A 255 11.04 3.54 12.99
N THR A 256 11.81 2.80 13.81
CA THR A 256 12.69 3.40 14.81
C THR A 256 13.94 4.03 14.17
N SER A 257 14.46 3.47 13.08
CA SER A 257 15.55 4.11 12.30
C SER A 257 15.07 5.44 11.70
N ILE A 258 13.87 5.47 11.13
CA ILE A 258 13.28 6.70 10.59
C ILE A 258 13.06 7.72 11.72
N LEU A 259 12.56 7.30 12.90
CA LEU A 259 12.43 8.19 14.06
C LEU A 259 13.76 8.82 14.43
N TYR A 260 14.83 8.01 14.50
CA TYR A 260 16.18 8.52 14.77
C TYR A 260 16.59 9.57 13.73
N GLU A 261 16.45 9.28 12.44
CA GLU A 261 16.82 10.24 11.38
C GLU A 261 15.93 11.49 11.38
N MET A 262 14.65 11.37 11.72
CA MET A 262 13.78 12.54 11.91
C MET A 262 14.31 13.47 13.02
N THR A 263 14.83 12.93 14.12
CA THR A 263 15.42 13.75 15.21
C THR A 263 16.71 14.44 14.82
N GLN A 264 17.41 13.94 13.80
CA GLN A 264 18.61 14.58 13.25
C GLN A 264 18.26 15.66 12.20
N ALA A 265 17.09 15.55 11.57
CA ALA A 265 16.68 16.40 10.46
C ALA A 265 15.69 17.51 10.86
N LEU A 266 14.98 17.36 11.99
CA LEU A 266 13.96 18.30 12.47
C LEU A 266 14.47 19.11 13.66
N ASP A 267 14.22 20.41 13.65
CA ASP A 267 14.46 21.30 14.80
C ASP A 267 13.35 21.23 15.86
N ARG A 268 12.42 20.30 15.72
CA ARG A 268 11.26 20.12 16.59
C ARG A 268 11.05 18.66 16.97
N LYS A 269 10.27 18.44 18.03
CA LYS A 269 9.91 17.09 18.49
C LYS A 269 9.11 16.34 17.44
N PRO A 270 9.48 15.11 17.04
CA PRO A 270 8.71 14.32 16.10
C PRO A 270 7.38 13.85 16.70
N ASN A 271 6.29 13.95 15.94
CA ASN A 271 5.00 13.35 16.28
C ASN A 271 5.02 11.88 15.87
N THR A 272 4.63 10.98 16.78
CA THR A 272 4.61 9.53 16.53
C THR A 272 3.28 8.91 16.94
N PHE A 273 2.85 7.89 16.20
CA PHE A 273 1.54 7.27 16.37
C PHE A 273 1.62 5.76 16.36
N SER A 274 0.84 5.12 17.22
CA SER A 274 0.65 3.66 17.26
C SER A 274 -0.76 3.27 17.65
N SER A 275 -1.07 1.97 17.55
CA SER A 275 -2.30 1.39 18.07
C SER A 275 -2.01 0.47 19.25
N ARG A 276 -2.94 0.42 20.18
CA ARG A 276 -2.96 -0.47 21.32
C ARG A 276 -4.31 -1.16 21.41
N PHE A 277 -4.30 -2.45 21.72
CA PHE A 277 -5.54 -3.22 21.86
C PHE A 277 -5.99 -3.28 23.32
N ILE A 278 -7.29 -3.18 23.53
CA ILE A 278 -7.91 -3.47 24.82
C ILE A 278 -8.01 -5.00 24.93
N LEU A 279 -7.08 -5.62 25.66
CA LEU A 279 -6.96 -7.06 25.81
C LEU A 279 -7.50 -7.49 27.16
N ARG A 280 -8.25 -8.60 27.19
CA ARG A 280 -8.70 -9.24 28.42
C ARG A 280 -7.56 -9.95 29.15
N ASP A 281 -6.64 -10.53 28.39
CA ASP A 281 -5.41 -11.15 28.94
C ASP A 281 -4.27 -10.12 29.02
N ARG A 282 -3.97 -9.67 30.25
CA ARG A 282 -2.87 -8.74 30.53
C ARG A 282 -1.49 -9.32 30.26
N LYS A 283 -1.35 -10.66 30.12
CA LYS A 283 -0.10 -11.35 29.81
C LYS A 283 0.16 -11.46 28.32
N SER A 284 -0.78 -11.05 27.47
CA SER A 284 -0.62 -11.10 26.02
C SER A 284 0.48 -10.14 25.55
N ARG A 285 1.34 -10.63 24.65
CA ARG A 285 2.41 -9.83 24.01
C ARG A 285 1.92 -8.98 22.82
N LEU A 286 0.63 -8.92 22.57
CA LEU A 286 0.08 -8.21 21.40
C LEU A 286 0.32 -6.70 21.44
N ASN A 287 0.42 -6.12 22.64
CA ASN A 287 0.74 -4.70 22.83
C ASN A 287 2.24 -4.42 23.01
N GLU A 288 3.13 -5.40 22.79
CA GLU A 288 4.58 -5.18 22.89
C GLU A 288 5.07 -4.12 21.91
N ASP A 289 4.50 -4.09 20.70
CA ASP A 289 4.81 -3.12 19.66
C ASP A 289 4.49 -1.69 20.12
N SER A 290 3.30 -1.48 20.66
CA SER A 290 2.85 -0.19 21.20
C SER A 290 3.72 0.25 22.39
N TYR A 291 4.02 -0.66 23.32
CA TYR A 291 4.91 -0.37 24.43
C TYR A 291 6.29 0.09 23.98
N LEU A 292 6.89 -0.63 23.01
CA LEU A 292 8.20 -0.27 22.47
C LEU A 292 8.14 1.05 21.67
N ALA A 293 7.07 1.28 20.92
CA ALA A 293 6.85 2.53 20.20
C ALA A 293 6.82 3.72 21.18
N LYS A 294 6.03 3.63 22.23
CA LYS A 294 5.94 4.67 23.26
C LYS A 294 7.30 4.91 23.94
N LYS A 295 7.99 3.83 24.32
CA LYS A 295 9.30 3.92 24.98
C LYS A 295 10.36 4.56 24.08
N THR A 296 10.43 4.13 22.81
CA THR A 296 11.42 4.69 21.87
C THR A 296 11.09 6.11 21.49
N SER A 297 9.83 6.48 21.31
CA SER A 297 9.43 7.87 21.09
C SER A 297 9.92 8.78 22.23
N ALA A 298 9.67 8.37 23.48
CA ALA A 298 10.13 9.13 24.66
C ALA A 298 11.66 9.27 24.72
N MET A 299 12.42 8.19 24.39
CA MET A 299 13.90 8.23 24.37
C MET A 299 14.45 9.25 23.36
N TYR A 300 13.74 9.48 22.26
CA TYR A 300 14.13 10.45 21.21
C TYR A 300 13.37 11.78 21.33
N GLY A 301 12.75 12.06 22.49
CA GLY A 301 12.06 13.32 22.74
C GLY A 301 10.77 13.52 21.94
N GLY A 302 10.23 12.48 21.32
CA GLY A 302 9.02 12.54 20.49
C GLY A 302 7.74 12.69 21.30
N ILE A 303 6.71 13.23 20.64
CA ILE A 303 5.33 13.30 21.14
C ILE A 303 4.58 12.07 20.63
N HIS A 304 4.25 11.14 21.53
CA HIS A 304 3.60 9.88 21.18
C HIS A 304 2.11 9.86 21.51
N LYS A 305 1.28 9.51 20.51
CA LYS A 305 -0.14 9.27 20.69
C LYS A 305 -0.52 7.85 20.30
N GLU A 306 -1.40 7.23 21.08
CA GLU A 306 -1.91 5.88 20.84
C GLU A 306 -3.42 5.90 20.70
N ILE A 307 -3.95 5.12 19.73
CA ILE A 307 -5.37 4.80 19.72
C ILE A 307 -5.60 3.47 20.42
N LEU A 308 -6.57 3.45 21.31
CA LEU A 308 -7.05 2.21 21.94
C LEU A 308 -8.13 1.61 21.04
N ILE A 309 -7.95 0.39 20.62
CA ILE A 309 -8.84 -0.35 19.73
C ILE A 309 -9.52 -1.46 20.50
N ASP A 310 -10.84 -1.48 20.49
CA ASP A 310 -11.66 -2.58 20.97
C ASP A 310 -12.34 -3.33 19.79
N GLU A 311 -13.11 -4.37 20.11
CA GLU A 311 -13.83 -5.16 19.12
C GLU A 311 -14.92 -4.35 18.40
N LYS A 312 -15.61 -3.46 19.11
CA LYS A 312 -16.68 -2.62 18.57
C LYS A 312 -16.12 -1.66 17.52
N ASP A 313 -14.98 -1.03 17.80
CA ASP A 313 -14.29 -0.14 16.87
C ASP A 313 -13.91 -0.87 15.60
N TYR A 314 -13.42 -2.10 15.73
CA TYR A 314 -13.02 -2.92 14.60
C TYR A 314 -14.19 -3.22 13.65
N VAL A 315 -15.32 -3.67 14.20
CA VAL A 315 -16.50 -4.06 13.41
C VAL A 315 -17.18 -2.85 12.78
N SER A 316 -17.36 -1.78 13.55
CA SER A 316 -18.06 -0.57 13.10
C SER A 316 -17.35 0.10 11.92
N THR A 317 -16.02 -0.02 11.83
CA THR A 317 -15.23 0.61 10.78
C THR A 317 -14.95 -0.30 9.57
N MET A 318 -15.38 -1.57 9.59
CA MET A 318 -15.06 -2.53 8.52
C MET A 318 -15.63 -2.11 7.15
N ARG A 319 -16.87 -1.64 7.11
CA ARG A 319 -17.52 -1.15 5.86
C ARG A 319 -16.82 0.09 5.31
N ASP A 320 -16.53 1.07 6.16
CA ASP A 320 -15.85 2.30 5.77
C ASP A 320 -14.42 2.02 5.30
N THR A 321 -13.74 1.09 5.96
CA THR A 321 -12.42 0.60 5.55
C THR A 321 -12.47 0.02 4.15
N MET A 322 -13.48 -0.80 3.85
CA MET A 322 -13.61 -1.42 2.53
C MET A 322 -13.99 -0.41 1.46
N LEU A 323 -14.87 0.55 1.77
CA LEU A 323 -15.21 1.65 0.88
C LEU A 323 -13.99 2.54 0.57
N ALA A 324 -13.12 2.76 1.54
CA ALA A 324 -11.89 3.51 1.35
C ALA A 324 -10.87 2.75 0.49
N LEU A 325 -10.71 1.45 0.70
CA LEU A 325 -9.77 0.59 -0.05
C LEU A 325 -10.18 0.36 -1.50
N GLU A 326 -11.48 0.35 -1.78
CA GLU A 326 -12.11 0.05 -3.08
C GLU A 326 -11.91 -1.39 -3.59
N GLU A 327 -10.94 -2.12 -3.10
CA GLU A 327 -10.74 -3.55 -3.37
C GLU A 327 -10.49 -4.29 -2.05
N PRO A 328 -11.01 -5.51 -1.89
CA PRO A 328 -10.80 -6.30 -0.67
C PRO A 328 -9.35 -6.74 -0.55
N ARG A 329 -8.89 -6.89 0.69
CA ARG A 329 -7.55 -7.39 1.02
C ARG A 329 -7.59 -8.34 2.20
N GLN A 330 -6.71 -9.34 2.15
CA GLN A 330 -6.64 -10.37 3.18
C GLN A 330 -5.86 -9.92 4.42
N SER A 331 -6.01 -8.70 4.86
CA SER A 331 -5.30 -8.19 6.04
C SER A 331 -6.25 -7.85 7.18
N LYS A 332 -6.13 -8.57 8.28
CA LYS A 332 -6.94 -8.36 9.49
C LYS A 332 -6.68 -7.01 10.17
N SER A 333 -5.55 -6.35 9.86
CA SER A 333 -5.19 -5.06 10.46
C SER A 333 -5.83 -3.84 9.78
N LEU A 334 -6.59 -4.01 8.71
CA LEU A 334 -7.14 -2.90 7.93
C LEU A 334 -8.02 -1.93 8.73
N PRO A 335 -9.03 -2.38 9.53
CA PRO A 335 -9.83 -1.49 10.36
C PRO A 335 -9.00 -0.77 11.43
N VAL A 336 -7.94 -1.42 11.95
CA VAL A 336 -7.01 -0.78 12.88
C VAL A 336 -6.25 0.35 12.19
N TYR A 337 -5.76 0.10 10.97
CA TYR A 337 -5.05 1.10 10.18
C TYR A 337 -5.94 2.29 9.85
N TYR A 338 -7.21 2.04 9.51
CA TYR A 338 -8.23 3.07 9.31
C TYR A 338 -8.38 3.97 10.54
N ASN A 339 -8.51 3.39 11.74
CA ASN A 339 -8.69 4.12 13.00
C ASN A 339 -7.41 4.88 13.41
N VAL A 340 -6.21 4.33 13.18
CA VAL A 340 -4.95 5.06 13.42
C VAL A 340 -4.85 6.29 12.53
N ASN A 341 -5.20 6.19 11.24
CA ASN A 341 -5.22 7.34 10.34
C ASN A 341 -6.21 8.41 10.81
N LYS A 342 -7.38 8.02 11.33
CA LYS A 342 -8.34 8.93 11.94
C LYS A 342 -7.70 9.74 13.09
N LEU A 343 -7.07 9.04 14.05
CA LEU A 343 -6.36 9.68 15.16
C LEU A 343 -5.28 10.67 14.69
N ILE A 344 -4.51 10.27 13.67
CA ILE A 344 -3.46 11.11 13.09
C ILE A 344 -4.06 12.40 12.54
N LYS A 345 -5.15 12.31 11.77
CA LYS A 345 -5.84 13.48 11.23
C LYS A 345 -6.39 14.39 12.31
N GLU A 346 -7.07 13.82 13.33
CA GLU A 346 -7.60 14.54 14.50
C GLU A 346 -6.48 15.20 15.33
N SER A 347 -5.24 14.76 15.18
CA SER A 347 -4.05 15.36 15.79
C SER A 347 -3.45 16.52 14.98
N GLY A 348 -4.10 16.95 13.88
CA GLY A 348 -3.64 18.06 13.04
C GLY A 348 -2.55 17.70 12.04
N ILE A 349 -2.24 16.42 11.87
CA ILE A 349 -1.23 15.93 10.92
C ILE A 349 -1.82 15.85 9.51
N THR A 350 -0.98 16.10 8.50
CA THR A 350 -1.36 15.98 7.08
C THR A 350 -0.45 15.01 6.33
N VAL A 351 0.80 14.85 6.78
CA VAL A 351 1.79 13.96 6.18
C VAL A 351 2.22 12.90 7.19
N THR A 352 2.35 11.65 6.75
CA THR A 352 2.79 10.54 7.60
C THR A 352 3.97 9.82 6.98
N LEU A 353 5.00 9.55 7.77
CA LEU A 353 6.08 8.66 7.38
C LEU A 353 5.81 7.24 7.89
N SER A 354 6.31 6.24 7.16
CA SER A 354 6.29 4.84 7.61
C SER A 354 7.56 4.09 7.21
N GLY A 355 7.81 2.96 7.88
CA GLY A 355 8.93 2.06 7.60
C GLY A 355 8.67 1.03 6.49
N ASP A 356 7.63 1.22 5.68
CA ASP A 356 7.30 0.33 4.57
C ASP A 356 8.46 0.28 3.55
N GLY A 357 8.71 -0.89 2.98
CA GLY A 357 9.83 -1.17 2.08
C GLY A 357 11.10 -1.69 2.78
N GLY A 358 11.23 -1.49 4.10
CA GLY A 358 12.41 -1.94 4.83
C GLY A 358 12.58 -3.46 4.87
N ASP A 359 11.49 -4.20 4.93
CA ASP A 359 11.53 -5.67 4.90
C ASP A 359 11.89 -6.21 3.51
N GLU A 360 11.30 -5.65 2.48
CA GLU A 360 11.48 -6.05 1.08
C GLU A 360 12.88 -5.72 0.55
N LEU A 361 13.49 -4.64 1.00
CA LEU A 361 14.83 -4.23 0.55
C LEU A 361 15.97 -4.89 1.34
N LEU A 362 15.73 -5.20 2.63
CA LEU A 362 16.78 -5.56 3.60
C LEU A 362 16.62 -6.97 4.18
N CYS A 363 15.93 -7.88 3.49
CA CYS A 363 15.71 -9.25 3.94
C CYS A 363 15.00 -9.36 5.30
N GLY A 364 13.89 -8.65 5.48
CA GLY A 364 13.17 -8.64 6.74
C GLY A 364 12.35 -9.90 7.03
N TYR A 365 11.91 -10.63 5.99
CA TYR A 365 11.04 -11.79 6.12
C TYR A 365 11.82 -13.11 6.15
N LYS A 366 11.29 -14.12 6.85
CA LYS A 366 11.90 -15.46 6.91
C LYS A 366 12.02 -16.13 5.54
N HIS A 367 11.08 -15.88 4.65
CA HIS A 367 11.09 -16.47 3.30
C HIS A 367 12.15 -15.86 2.38
N HIS A 368 12.67 -14.67 2.67
CA HIS A 368 13.81 -14.09 1.94
C HIS A 368 15.10 -14.92 2.07
N ARG A 369 15.19 -15.78 3.09
CA ARG A 369 16.33 -16.71 3.25
C ARG A 369 16.27 -17.89 2.28
N LYS A 370 15.08 -18.18 1.74
CA LYS A 370 14.83 -19.22 0.72
C LYS A 370 14.26 -18.55 -0.51
N PRO A 371 15.08 -18.15 -1.47
CA PRO A 371 14.67 -17.30 -2.58
C PRO A 371 13.95 -18.07 -3.68
N ASP A 372 12.93 -18.84 -3.33
CA ASP A 372 12.09 -19.53 -4.28
C ASP A 372 10.67 -18.98 -4.25
N TRP A 373 10.47 -17.86 -4.94
CA TRP A 373 9.17 -17.23 -5.05
C TRP A 373 8.15 -18.11 -5.81
N ARG A 374 8.62 -18.96 -6.73
CA ARG A 374 7.78 -19.93 -7.44
C ARG A 374 7.23 -20.98 -6.48
N THR A 375 8.06 -21.48 -5.56
CA THR A 375 7.59 -22.35 -4.47
C THR A 375 6.63 -21.61 -3.53
N LYS A 376 6.81 -20.31 -3.27
CA LYS A 376 5.86 -19.52 -2.49
C LYS A 376 4.49 -19.42 -3.18
N LEU A 377 4.43 -19.18 -4.48
CA LEU A 377 3.19 -19.21 -5.26
C LEU A 377 2.58 -20.61 -5.28
N LYS A 378 3.38 -21.68 -5.45
CA LYS A 378 2.93 -23.07 -5.37
C LYS A 378 2.36 -23.42 -4.00
N ALA A 379 2.98 -22.96 -2.92
CA ALA A 379 2.50 -23.18 -1.56
C ALA A 379 1.14 -22.47 -1.33
N LEU A 380 1.00 -21.24 -1.79
CA LEU A 380 -0.27 -20.51 -1.75
C LEU A 380 -1.38 -21.26 -2.51
N SER A 381 -1.07 -21.84 -3.67
CA SER A 381 -2.04 -22.61 -4.46
C SER A 381 -2.42 -23.94 -3.81
N SER A 382 -1.49 -24.63 -3.12
CA SER A 382 -1.77 -25.90 -2.45
C SER A 382 -2.66 -25.75 -1.22
N GLU A 383 -2.62 -24.61 -0.55
CA GLU A 383 -3.50 -24.28 0.57
C GLU A 383 -4.96 -24.12 0.13
N HIS A 384 -5.17 -23.74 -1.12
CA HIS A 384 -6.49 -23.45 -1.68
C HIS A 384 -7.13 -24.61 -2.45
N LYS A 385 -6.36 -25.66 -2.79
CA LYS A 385 -6.86 -26.87 -3.49
C LYS A 385 -7.96 -27.65 -2.75
N LYS A 386 -8.26 -27.29 -1.50
CA LYS A 386 -9.29 -27.96 -0.69
C LYS A 386 -10.70 -27.41 -0.89
N LEU A 387 -10.88 -26.36 -1.67
CA LEU A 387 -12.20 -25.86 -2.07
C LEU A 387 -12.56 -26.45 -3.44
N GLN A 388 -13.77 -26.96 -3.60
CA GLN A 388 -14.12 -27.93 -4.62
C GLN A 388 -14.39 -27.38 -6.03
N ASN A 389 -14.40 -26.06 -6.24
CA ASN A 389 -14.72 -25.50 -7.55
C ASN A 389 -13.52 -25.42 -8.49
N LYS A 390 -13.45 -26.33 -9.46
CA LYS A 390 -12.36 -26.40 -10.44
C LYS A 390 -12.35 -25.25 -11.46
N GLU A 391 -13.49 -24.63 -11.74
CA GLU A 391 -13.62 -23.55 -12.73
C GLU A 391 -13.13 -22.19 -12.22
N LEU A 392 -13.19 -21.97 -10.89
CA LEU A 392 -12.70 -20.76 -10.24
C LEU A 392 -11.18 -20.73 -10.02
N TRP A 393 -10.48 -21.86 -10.31
CA TRP A 393 -9.06 -22.01 -10.05
C TRP A 393 -8.25 -21.87 -11.33
N ALA A 394 -7.63 -20.72 -11.55
CA ALA A 394 -6.54 -20.64 -12.51
C ALA A 394 -5.43 -21.63 -12.08
N SER A 395 -4.85 -22.35 -13.01
CA SER A 395 -3.67 -23.18 -12.75
C SER A 395 -2.52 -22.30 -12.19
N ILE A 396 -1.51 -22.92 -11.57
CA ILE A 396 -0.30 -22.19 -11.17
C ILE A 396 0.36 -21.57 -12.40
N ASP A 397 0.33 -22.30 -13.52
CA ASP A 397 0.93 -21.88 -14.78
C ASP A 397 0.22 -20.65 -15.35
N ASP A 398 -1.13 -20.57 -15.28
CA ASP A 398 -1.88 -19.37 -15.68
C ASP A 398 -1.52 -18.16 -14.82
N GLN A 399 -1.34 -18.35 -13.52
CA GLN A 399 -0.93 -17.25 -12.63
C GLN A 399 0.50 -16.81 -12.90
N MET A 400 1.38 -17.75 -13.20
CA MET A 400 2.76 -17.45 -13.58
C MET A 400 2.79 -16.70 -14.90
N ALA A 401 2.06 -17.17 -15.91
CA ALA A 401 1.94 -16.51 -17.21
C ALA A 401 1.37 -15.08 -17.06
N TYR A 402 0.34 -14.91 -16.23
CA TYR A 402 -0.21 -13.60 -15.92
C TYR A 402 0.83 -12.69 -15.25
N PHE A 403 1.54 -13.21 -14.24
CA PHE A 403 2.58 -12.48 -13.54
C PHE A 403 3.72 -12.11 -14.50
N ASP A 404 4.21 -13.05 -15.29
CA ASP A 404 5.29 -12.83 -16.26
C ASP A 404 4.88 -11.81 -17.35
N SER A 405 3.59 -11.69 -17.66
CA SER A 405 3.08 -10.77 -18.71
C SER A 405 3.24 -9.29 -18.37
N TRP A 406 3.23 -8.92 -17.10
CA TRP A 406 3.34 -7.51 -16.67
C TRP A 406 4.63 -7.20 -15.89
N PHE A 407 5.40 -8.24 -15.52
CA PHE A 407 6.56 -8.08 -14.68
C PHE A 407 7.77 -7.51 -15.45
N PRO A 408 8.47 -6.49 -14.95
CA PRO A 408 9.59 -5.87 -15.62
C PRO A 408 10.88 -6.69 -15.47
N THR A 409 11.08 -7.70 -16.33
CA THR A 409 12.26 -8.60 -16.29
C THR A 409 13.58 -7.90 -16.54
N GLY A 410 13.58 -6.75 -17.24
CA GLY A 410 14.78 -5.94 -17.49
C GLY A 410 15.43 -5.37 -16.23
N GLY A 411 14.70 -5.31 -15.10
CA GLY A 411 15.23 -4.86 -13.81
C GLY A 411 15.99 -5.92 -13.00
N LEU A 412 16.04 -7.17 -13.45
CA LEU A 412 16.71 -8.26 -12.76
C LEU A 412 18.23 -8.13 -12.89
N GLN A 413 18.95 -8.56 -11.85
CA GLN A 413 20.39 -8.39 -11.69
C GLN A 413 21.18 -9.70 -11.80
N GLY A 414 20.49 -10.85 -11.74
CA GLY A 414 21.11 -12.16 -11.66
C GLY A 414 21.55 -12.57 -10.23
N ASP A 415 21.30 -11.73 -9.22
CA ASP A 415 21.35 -12.12 -7.80
C ASP A 415 19.97 -12.60 -7.40
N GLU A 416 19.77 -13.92 -7.37
CA GLU A 416 18.47 -14.57 -7.22
C GLU A 416 17.65 -14.04 -6.02
N ARG A 417 18.30 -13.72 -4.91
CA ARG A 417 17.64 -13.19 -3.72
C ARG A 417 17.28 -11.71 -3.89
N ASN A 418 18.17 -10.90 -4.45
CA ASN A 418 17.86 -9.52 -4.77
C ASN A 418 16.73 -9.43 -5.79
N ASP A 419 16.75 -10.29 -6.80
CA ASP A 419 15.71 -10.36 -7.82
C ASP A 419 14.36 -10.78 -7.20
N PHE A 420 14.37 -11.78 -6.32
CA PHE A 420 13.18 -12.17 -5.56
C PHE A 420 12.60 -11.02 -4.71
N MET A 421 13.46 -10.31 -3.96
CA MET A 421 13.03 -9.16 -3.16
C MET A 421 12.51 -8.02 -4.01
N PHE A 422 13.12 -7.80 -5.18
CA PHE A 422 12.64 -6.82 -6.14
C PHE A 422 11.25 -7.16 -6.67
N ILE A 423 11.02 -8.41 -7.07
CA ILE A 423 9.71 -8.92 -7.48
C ILE A 423 8.68 -8.72 -6.38
N GLU A 424 9.02 -9.06 -5.15
CA GLU A 424 8.11 -8.90 -4.01
C GLU A 424 7.79 -7.43 -3.72
N SER A 425 8.75 -6.53 -3.93
CA SER A 425 8.52 -5.08 -3.78
C SER A 425 7.54 -4.52 -4.82
N LEU A 426 7.54 -5.03 -6.04
CA LEU A 426 6.60 -4.63 -7.10
C LEU A 426 5.23 -5.32 -6.98
N ASN A 427 5.13 -6.37 -6.20
CA ASN A 427 3.91 -7.15 -6.01
C ASN A 427 3.30 -6.88 -4.63
N THR A 428 3.78 -7.56 -3.57
CA THR A 428 3.19 -7.48 -2.23
C THR A 428 3.31 -6.07 -1.63
N LEU A 429 4.49 -5.47 -1.72
CA LEU A 429 4.69 -4.13 -1.16
C LEU A 429 3.84 -3.10 -1.91
N SER A 430 3.96 -3.03 -3.23
CA SER A 430 3.23 -2.06 -4.04
C SER A 430 1.72 -2.27 -3.96
N GLU A 431 1.25 -3.48 -4.26
CA GLU A 431 -0.16 -3.75 -4.53
C GLU A 431 -0.99 -4.10 -3.27
N ASP A 432 -0.35 -4.41 -2.15
CA ASP A 432 -1.03 -4.54 -0.86
C ASP A 432 -0.68 -3.40 0.10
N PHE A 433 0.60 -3.21 0.43
CA PHE A 433 0.97 -2.31 1.54
C PHE A 433 0.88 -0.83 1.15
N LEU A 434 1.42 -0.42 0.01
CA LEU A 434 1.43 0.98 -0.40
C LEU A 434 0.04 1.46 -0.81
N ILE A 435 -0.72 0.65 -1.55
CA ILE A 435 -2.12 0.97 -1.87
C ILE A 435 -2.98 1.09 -0.62
N ARG A 436 -2.80 0.19 0.35
CA ARG A 436 -3.48 0.28 1.64
C ARG A 436 -3.13 1.57 2.38
N ASN A 437 -1.84 1.93 2.41
CA ASN A 437 -1.37 3.16 3.04
C ASN A 437 -1.99 4.39 2.36
N ASP A 438 -1.93 4.45 1.02
CA ASP A 438 -2.52 5.55 0.25
C ASP A 438 -4.05 5.65 0.48
N LYS A 439 -4.80 4.58 0.23
CA LYS A 439 -6.26 4.59 0.29
C LYS A 439 -6.81 4.90 1.69
N LEU A 440 -6.29 4.23 2.72
CA LEU A 440 -6.75 4.45 4.10
C LEU A 440 -6.25 5.77 4.68
N GLY A 441 -5.06 6.23 4.28
CA GLY A 441 -4.57 7.56 4.63
C GLY A 441 -5.39 8.65 3.96
N MET A 442 -5.62 8.54 2.65
CA MET A 442 -6.34 9.55 1.89
C MET A 442 -7.82 9.64 2.23
N ARG A 443 -8.44 8.59 2.78
CA ARG A 443 -9.78 8.70 3.37
C ARG A 443 -9.87 9.82 4.41
N TRP A 444 -8.74 10.11 5.06
CA TRP A 444 -8.58 11.16 6.08
C TRP A 444 -7.73 12.35 5.60
N SER A 445 -7.50 12.49 4.29
CA SER A 445 -6.64 13.51 3.70
C SER A 445 -5.22 13.49 4.32
N LEU A 446 -4.65 12.29 4.48
CA LEU A 446 -3.29 12.07 4.97
C LEU A 446 -2.40 11.55 3.85
N GLU A 447 -1.27 12.19 3.65
CA GLU A 447 -0.25 11.76 2.70
C GLU A 447 0.75 10.80 3.35
N GLY A 448 0.79 9.54 2.88
CA GLY A 448 1.85 8.60 3.25
C GLY A 448 3.12 8.80 2.44
N ARG A 449 4.28 8.86 3.12
CA ARG A 449 5.63 8.94 2.53
C ARG A 449 6.51 7.82 3.08
N PHE A 450 7.44 7.35 2.26
CA PHE A 450 8.20 6.13 2.49
C PHE A 450 9.71 6.37 2.34
N PRO A 451 10.44 6.83 3.38
CA PRO A 451 11.87 7.14 3.26
C PRO A 451 12.71 5.99 2.71
N MET A 452 12.39 4.74 3.08
CA MET A 452 13.11 3.56 2.58
C MET A 452 12.85 3.25 1.11
N LEU A 453 11.82 3.84 0.50
CA LEU A 453 11.51 3.70 -0.92
C LEU A 453 11.97 4.88 -1.79
N ASN A 454 12.59 5.90 -1.17
CA ASN A 454 13.26 6.95 -1.92
C ASN A 454 14.28 6.32 -2.88
N LYS A 455 14.34 6.81 -4.12
CA LYS A 455 15.12 6.19 -5.20
C LYS A 455 16.60 6.05 -4.83
N THR A 456 17.18 7.08 -4.22
CA THR A 456 18.60 7.09 -3.82
C THR A 456 18.92 6.00 -2.80
N PHE A 457 18.07 5.81 -1.79
CA PHE A 457 18.23 4.74 -0.80
C PHE A 457 17.92 3.37 -1.40
N ARG A 458 16.77 3.23 -2.06
CA ARG A 458 16.30 1.97 -2.66
C ARG A 458 17.31 1.39 -3.65
N ASP A 459 17.75 2.20 -4.61
CA ASP A 459 18.65 1.75 -5.67
C ASP A 459 20.04 1.39 -5.11
N TYR A 460 20.51 2.12 -4.08
CA TYR A 460 21.71 1.74 -3.37
C TYR A 460 21.56 0.39 -2.65
N ILE A 461 20.48 0.19 -1.90
CA ILE A 461 20.24 -1.10 -1.23
C ILE A 461 20.13 -2.23 -2.25
N ARG A 462 19.47 -2.02 -3.39
CA ARG A 462 19.42 -3.00 -4.48
C ARG A 462 20.80 -3.31 -5.06
N SER A 463 21.68 -2.32 -5.13
CA SER A 463 23.06 -2.53 -5.61
C SER A 463 23.97 -3.33 -4.67
N VAL A 464 23.61 -3.44 -3.39
CA VAL A 464 24.34 -4.25 -2.40
C VAL A 464 24.04 -5.73 -2.65
N PRO A 465 25.06 -6.59 -2.83
CA PRO A 465 24.86 -8.03 -2.99
C PRO A 465 24.06 -8.65 -1.85
N SER A 466 23.16 -9.57 -2.17
CA SER A 466 22.22 -10.15 -1.20
C SER A 466 22.89 -10.86 -0.03
N ALA A 467 24.12 -11.37 -0.22
CA ALA A 467 24.92 -11.99 0.83
C ALA A 467 25.11 -11.06 2.05
N PHE A 468 25.26 -9.75 1.84
CA PHE A 468 25.41 -8.78 2.93
C PHE A 468 24.09 -8.45 3.66
N LYS A 469 22.97 -8.85 3.09
CA LYS A 469 21.63 -8.62 3.67
C LYS A 469 21.13 -9.78 4.52
N VAL A 470 21.76 -10.98 4.39
CA VAL A 470 21.32 -12.21 5.07
C VAL A 470 22.42 -12.94 5.81
N ASN A 471 23.68 -12.66 5.53
CA ASN A 471 24.76 -13.46 6.06
C ASN A 471 25.13 -13.04 7.49
N ASP A 472 25.05 -14.00 8.38
CA ASP A 472 25.40 -13.86 9.78
C ASP A 472 26.92 -13.80 10.00
N ASP A 473 27.74 -14.29 9.03
CA ASP A 473 29.19 -14.36 9.12
C ASP A 473 29.91 -13.00 9.05
N PHE A 474 29.22 -11.98 8.53
CA PHE A 474 29.74 -10.61 8.46
C PHE A 474 29.44 -9.77 9.69
N MET A 475 28.86 -10.35 10.74
CA MET A 475 28.27 -9.61 11.82
C MET A 475 29.04 -9.73 13.12
N LEU A 476 29.23 -8.60 13.77
CA LEU A 476 29.99 -8.42 14.99
C LEU A 476 29.34 -8.99 16.25
N ASN A 477 28.07 -9.49 16.20
CA ASN A 477 27.30 -9.89 17.37
C ASN A 477 26.20 -10.92 17.09
N ASP A 478 25.89 -11.76 18.07
CA ASP A 478 24.94 -12.89 18.07
C ASP A 478 23.47 -12.57 17.73
N TRP A 479 23.07 -11.31 17.87
CA TRP A 479 21.68 -10.86 17.66
C TRP A 479 21.36 -10.42 16.22
N SER A 480 22.35 -10.37 15.35
CA SER A 480 22.16 -10.11 13.92
C SER A 480 21.51 -11.29 13.18
N ARG A 481 21.50 -12.49 13.77
CA ARG A 481 21.04 -13.74 13.14
C ARG A 481 19.58 -13.79 12.73
N HIS A 482 18.77 -12.78 13.02
CA HIS A 482 17.33 -12.93 12.90
C HIS A 482 16.69 -12.26 11.70
N ASN A 483 17.07 -11.01 11.37
CA ASN A 483 16.56 -10.26 10.22
C ASN A 483 17.29 -8.91 10.08
N LYS A 484 17.39 -8.40 8.86
CA LYS A 484 17.94 -7.07 8.49
C LYS A 484 19.33 -6.80 9.11
N PRO A 485 20.27 -7.72 9.00
CA PRO A 485 21.58 -7.56 9.64
C PRO A 485 22.26 -6.26 9.21
N LEU A 486 22.23 -5.90 7.94
CA LEU A 486 22.85 -4.69 7.44
C LEU A 486 22.28 -3.42 8.09
N LEU A 487 20.96 -3.33 8.26
CA LEU A 487 20.33 -2.18 8.92
C LEU A 487 20.69 -2.13 10.42
N LYS A 488 20.72 -3.29 11.09
CA LYS A 488 21.12 -3.39 12.49
C LYS A 488 22.56 -2.91 12.70
N THR A 489 23.46 -3.30 11.81
CA THR A 489 24.85 -2.83 11.85
C THR A 489 24.97 -1.34 11.61
N ALA A 490 24.21 -0.80 10.64
CA ALA A 490 24.21 0.64 10.34
C ALA A 490 23.78 1.51 11.55
N TYR A 491 22.92 0.96 12.40
CA TYR A 491 22.39 1.66 13.57
C TYR A 491 22.92 1.16 14.91
N TYR A 492 23.95 0.32 14.89
CA TYR A 492 24.62 -0.09 16.12
C TYR A 492 25.19 1.12 16.89
N GLY A 493 24.98 1.15 18.21
CA GLY A 493 25.37 2.27 19.06
C GLY A 493 24.47 3.53 18.94
N ARG A 494 23.43 3.50 18.06
CA ARG A 494 22.46 4.60 17.88
C ARG A 494 21.06 4.23 18.32
N LEU A 495 20.62 3.03 17.99
CA LEU A 495 19.34 2.53 18.44
C LEU A 495 19.46 1.70 19.71
N PRO A 496 18.41 1.68 20.57
CA PRO A 496 18.41 0.87 21.78
C PRO A 496 18.62 -0.61 21.49
N HIS A 497 19.39 -1.30 22.32
CA HIS A 497 19.66 -2.73 22.19
C HIS A 497 18.38 -3.58 22.09
N ILE A 498 17.31 -3.19 22.79
CA ILE A 498 16.03 -3.88 22.75
C ILE A 498 15.43 -3.88 21.33
N ILE A 499 15.61 -2.82 20.55
CA ILE A 499 15.17 -2.71 19.15
C ILE A 499 16.08 -3.54 18.24
N LEU A 500 17.41 -3.43 18.44
CA LEU A 500 18.38 -4.17 17.63
C LEU A 500 18.29 -5.69 17.81
N LYS A 501 18.03 -6.17 19.03
CA LYS A 501 17.87 -7.61 19.34
C LYS A 501 16.50 -8.17 18.95
N ARG A 502 15.53 -7.31 18.68
CA ARG A 502 14.16 -7.74 18.42
C ARG A 502 14.06 -8.58 17.15
N GLN A 503 13.33 -9.69 17.27
CA GLN A 503 12.90 -10.45 16.09
C GLN A 503 11.74 -9.74 15.40
N LYS A 504 11.63 -9.89 14.07
CA LYS A 504 10.47 -9.40 13.32
C LYS A 504 9.21 -10.09 13.81
N THR A 505 8.34 -9.31 14.40
CA THR A 505 6.94 -9.67 14.63
C THR A 505 6.13 -8.82 13.66
N GLY A 506 5.37 -9.42 12.75
CA GLY A 506 4.43 -8.65 11.93
C GLY A 506 3.46 -7.88 12.84
N TRP A 507 2.79 -6.86 12.33
CA TRP A 507 1.72 -6.19 13.07
C TRP A 507 0.65 -7.23 13.40
N ARG A 508 0.70 -7.73 14.63
CA ARG A 508 -0.18 -8.80 15.09
C ARG A 508 -1.54 -8.19 15.40
N PHE A 509 -2.56 -8.82 14.86
CA PHE A 509 -3.92 -8.53 15.20
C PHE A 509 -4.45 -9.62 16.14
N PRO A 510 -5.16 -9.28 17.23
CA PRO A 510 -5.60 -10.26 18.22
C PRO A 510 -6.80 -11.11 17.78
N THR A 511 -6.74 -11.74 16.61
CA THR A 511 -7.78 -12.70 16.17
C THR A 511 -7.77 -13.99 16.97
N ASP A 512 -6.61 -14.38 17.52
CA ASP A 512 -6.44 -15.67 18.19
C ASP A 512 -6.52 -15.58 19.73
N GLU A 513 -6.44 -14.37 20.31
CA GLU A 513 -6.29 -14.19 21.76
C GLU A 513 -7.31 -13.23 22.39
N GLY A 514 -8.28 -12.70 21.64
CA GLY A 514 -9.35 -12.00 22.31
C GLY A 514 -9.76 -10.58 22.00
N ILE A 515 -9.69 -10.09 20.77
CA ILE A 515 -10.71 -9.10 20.34
C ILE A 515 -12.07 -9.79 20.36
N ILE A 516 -12.05 -11.08 20.21
CA ILE A 516 -13.22 -11.91 20.15
C ILE A 516 -13.25 -12.79 21.39
N GLY A 517 -13.89 -12.29 22.39
CA GLY A 517 -14.09 -12.72 23.76
C GLY A 517 -13.85 -14.18 24.15
N LYS A 518 -13.23 -14.39 25.32
CA LYS A 518 -13.40 -15.62 26.09
C LYS A 518 -14.88 -15.80 26.46
N ALA A 519 -15.45 -16.97 26.17
CA ALA A 519 -16.83 -17.33 26.43
C ALA A 519 -17.17 -17.57 27.90
N SER A 520 -16.63 -16.80 28.84
CA SER A 520 -17.11 -16.86 30.24
C SER A 520 -18.20 -15.82 30.55
N ASN A 521 -18.56 -14.98 29.58
CA ASN A 521 -19.72 -14.12 29.67
C ASN A 521 -20.17 -13.73 28.24
N PRO A 522 -21.37 -14.10 27.78
CA PRO A 522 -21.86 -13.67 26.48
C PRO A 522 -22.15 -12.17 26.54
N ALA A 523 -21.11 -11.37 26.32
CA ALA A 523 -21.31 -9.94 26.12
C ALA A 523 -22.04 -9.75 24.76
N PRO A 524 -22.95 -8.79 24.66
CA PRO A 524 -23.80 -8.57 23.49
C PRO A 524 -23.05 -8.30 22.18
N TYR A 525 -21.72 -8.13 22.23
CA TYR A 525 -20.87 -7.81 21.08
C TYR A 525 -20.47 -9.02 20.24
N ASN A 526 -20.38 -10.22 20.81
CA ASN A 526 -20.13 -11.46 20.03
C ASN A 526 -21.27 -11.75 19.06
N SER A 527 -22.50 -11.32 19.36
CA SER A 527 -23.64 -11.45 18.46
C SER A 527 -23.47 -10.56 17.22
N THR A 528 -23.03 -9.33 17.36
CA THR A 528 -23.02 -8.34 16.25
C THR A 528 -22.05 -8.69 15.13
N LEU A 529 -20.80 -9.07 15.43
CA LEU A 529 -19.86 -9.54 14.40
C LEU A 529 -20.30 -10.88 13.80
N LYS A 530 -20.73 -11.79 14.66
CA LYS A 530 -21.26 -13.09 14.25
C LYS A 530 -22.49 -12.94 13.36
N ASP A 531 -23.44 -12.08 13.75
CA ASP A 531 -24.65 -11.82 12.98
C ASP A 531 -24.35 -11.12 11.65
N TYR A 532 -23.40 -10.18 11.65
CA TYR A 532 -22.95 -9.52 10.44
C TYR A 532 -22.24 -10.51 9.46
N ILE A 533 -21.32 -11.32 9.96
CA ILE A 533 -20.66 -12.37 9.16
C ILE A 533 -21.69 -13.37 8.62
N ARG A 534 -22.63 -13.81 9.49
CA ARG A 534 -23.71 -14.72 9.09
C ARG A 534 -24.58 -14.11 8.00
N HIS A 535 -25.00 -12.86 8.16
CA HIS A 535 -25.78 -12.14 7.14
C HIS A 535 -25.08 -12.11 5.79
N LEU A 536 -23.79 -11.76 5.77
CA LEU A 536 -22.99 -11.71 4.54
C LEU A 536 -22.82 -13.10 3.90
N LEU A 537 -22.58 -14.14 4.70
CA LEU A 537 -22.34 -15.49 4.21
C LEU A 537 -23.65 -16.24 3.87
N MET A 538 -24.81 -15.77 4.33
CA MET A 538 -26.13 -16.30 3.92
C MET A 538 -26.63 -15.71 2.60
N ASN A 539 -25.92 -14.75 2.00
CA ASN A 539 -26.23 -14.24 0.68
C ASN A 539 -26.06 -15.38 -0.36
N LYS A 540 -27.10 -15.63 -1.18
CA LYS A 540 -27.10 -16.69 -2.19
C LYS A 540 -25.97 -16.57 -3.20
N GLU A 541 -25.66 -15.34 -3.63
CA GLU A 541 -24.57 -15.07 -4.56
C GLU A 541 -23.20 -15.43 -3.96
N MET A 542 -23.00 -15.19 -2.66
CA MET A 542 -21.77 -15.62 -1.98
C MET A 542 -21.68 -17.14 -1.91
N GLN A 543 -22.80 -17.83 -1.68
CA GLN A 543 -22.86 -19.29 -1.69
C GLN A 543 -22.51 -19.87 -3.07
N GLU A 544 -22.99 -19.24 -4.13
CA GLU A 544 -22.69 -19.62 -5.52
C GLU A 544 -21.22 -19.33 -5.88
N ILE A 545 -20.68 -18.16 -5.50
CA ILE A 545 -19.28 -17.79 -5.79
C ILE A 545 -18.29 -18.72 -5.09
N PHE A 546 -18.53 -19.05 -3.83
CA PHE A 546 -17.60 -19.82 -3.01
C PHE A 546 -18.01 -21.30 -2.84
N GLU A 547 -19.12 -21.71 -3.45
CA GLU A 547 -19.66 -23.09 -3.43
C GLU A 547 -19.67 -23.72 -2.02
N TYR A 548 -20.26 -23.03 -1.05
CA TYR A 548 -20.45 -23.59 0.27
C TYR A 548 -21.94 -23.76 0.61
N ASN A 549 -22.24 -24.77 1.42
CA ASN A 549 -23.57 -24.95 1.97
C ASN A 549 -23.72 -24.08 3.24
N PRO A 550 -24.74 -23.20 3.34
CA PRO A 550 -25.00 -22.42 4.55
C PRO A 550 -25.14 -23.26 5.81
N ALA A 551 -25.71 -24.46 5.70
CA ALA A 551 -25.82 -25.42 6.80
C ALA A 551 -24.45 -25.86 7.33
N ASP A 552 -23.42 -25.96 6.48
CA ASP A 552 -22.05 -26.27 6.88
C ASP A 552 -21.42 -25.12 7.65
N ILE A 553 -21.77 -23.87 7.29
CA ILE A 553 -21.32 -22.67 8.02
C ILE A 553 -22.05 -22.59 9.36
N ASP A 554 -23.37 -22.78 9.41
CA ASP A 554 -24.13 -22.76 10.65
C ASP A 554 -23.74 -23.92 11.60
N ASN A 555 -23.62 -25.13 11.10
CA ASN A 555 -23.31 -26.31 11.91
C ASN A 555 -21.82 -26.36 12.30
N LYS A 556 -20.92 -25.96 11.42
CA LYS A 556 -19.48 -26.09 11.64
C LYS A 556 -18.83 -24.83 12.19
N TYR A 557 -19.38 -23.66 11.89
CA TYR A 557 -18.74 -22.37 12.16
C TYR A 557 -19.58 -21.40 13.00
N MET A 558 -20.91 -21.59 13.07
CA MET A 558 -21.82 -20.69 13.77
C MET A 558 -22.57 -21.33 14.95
N SER A 559 -22.53 -22.66 15.11
CA SER A 559 -23.11 -23.30 16.28
C SER A 559 -22.31 -23.02 17.55
N THR A 560 -22.98 -22.90 18.68
CA THR A 560 -22.32 -22.74 19.99
C THR A 560 -21.36 -23.91 20.26
N GLU A 561 -21.71 -25.13 19.83
CA GLU A 561 -20.82 -26.29 19.92
C GLU A 561 -19.64 -26.26 18.94
N GLY A 562 -19.79 -25.70 17.73
CA GLY A 562 -18.71 -25.49 16.78
C GLY A 562 -17.69 -24.48 17.32
N TRP A 563 -18.16 -23.49 18.07
CA TRP A 563 -17.32 -22.52 18.78
C TRP A 563 -16.60 -23.13 19.97
N ILE A 564 -17.25 -24.02 20.72
CA ILE A 564 -16.71 -24.70 21.90
C ILE A 564 -15.73 -25.83 21.51
N LYS A 565 -16.03 -26.61 20.47
CA LYS A 565 -15.11 -27.64 19.93
C LYS A 565 -13.89 -27.06 19.22
N GLY A 566 -13.87 -25.75 18.95
CA GLY A 566 -12.71 -24.99 18.48
C GLY A 566 -11.68 -24.68 19.56
N LEU A 567 -11.80 -25.23 20.76
CA LEU A 567 -10.73 -25.19 21.76
C LEU A 567 -9.50 -25.92 21.22
N ASN A 568 -8.43 -25.18 20.98
CA ASN A 568 -7.17 -25.83 20.68
C ASN A 568 -6.65 -26.52 21.95
N LYS A 569 -5.65 -27.39 21.83
CA LYS A 569 -5.02 -28.11 22.95
C LYS A 569 -4.58 -27.22 24.14
N SER A 570 -4.64 -25.90 24.00
CA SER A 570 -4.30 -24.91 25.03
C SER A 570 -5.52 -24.32 25.77
N GLY A 571 -6.76 -24.79 25.51
CA GLY A 571 -7.97 -24.34 26.20
C GLY A 571 -8.39 -22.90 25.90
N LYS A 572 -7.94 -22.31 24.78
CA LYS A 572 -8.30 -20.95 24.35
C LYS A 572 -9.41 -20.99 23.32
N GLU A 573 -10.47 -20.26 23.58
CA GLU A 573 -11.58 -20.08 22.64
C GLU A 573 -11.23 -19.03 21.58
N THR A 574 -11.51 -19.34 20.32
CA THR A 574 -11.41 -18.40 19.20
C THR A 574 -12.77 -18.23 18.52
N ILE A 575 -13.10 -17.06 18.04
CA ILE A 575 -14.37 -16.76 17.34
C ILE A 575 -14.43 -17.45 15.99
N LEU A 576 -13.29 -17.52 15.33
CA LEU A 576 -13.19 -18.33 14.14
C LEU A 576 -12.96 -19.77 14.62
N PRO A 577 -13.78 -20.72 14.18
CA PRO A 577 -13.63 -22.11 14.57
C PRO A 577 -12.18 -22.54 14.34
N ASN A 578 -11.75 -23.55 15.08
CA ASN A 578 -10.40 -24.11 15.02
C ASN A 578 -10.17 -24.85 13.67
N ILE A 579 -10.35 -24.12 12.62
CA ILE A 579 -9.85 -24.39 11.31
C ILE A 579 -8.39 -23.93 11.43
N GLY A 580 -7.41 -24.78 11.33
CA GLY A 580 -6.00 -24.45 11.53
C GLY A 580 -5.62 -23.13 10.88
N GLN A 581 -4.52 -22.47 11.24
CA GLN A 581 -4.16 -21.10 10.80
C GLN A 581 -4.41 -20.82 9.30
N LYS A 582 -4.33 -21.86 8.46
CA LYS A 582 -4.64 -21.81 7.02
C LYS A 582 -6.11 -21.50 6.72
N SER A 583 -7.02 -22.05 7.49
CA SER A 583 -8.46 -21.88 7.26
C SER A 583 -8.99 -20.53 7.79
N GLN A 584 -8.38 -19.96 8.82
CA GLN A 584 -8.70 -18.60 9.30
C GLN A 584 -8.36 -17.54 8.23
N LYS A 585 -7.25 -17.75 7.53
CA LYS A 585 -6.84 -16.89 6.42
C LYS A 585 -7.87 -16.93 5.29
N GLN A 586 -8.34 -18.12 4.91
CA GLN A 586 -9.35 -18.31 3.87
C GLN A 586 -10.69 -17.66 4.25
N LEU A 587 -11.15 -17.88 5.48
CA LEU A 587 -12.41 -17.29 5.94
C LEU A 587 -12.35 -15.75 5.94
N PHE A 588 -11.21 -15.17 6.33
CA PHE A 588 -11.04 -13.72 6.26
C PHE A 588 -10.99 -13.20 4.82
N THR A 589 -10.46 -13.98 3.88
CA THR A 589 -10.51 -13.64 2.44
C THR A 589 -11.96 -13.60 1.94
N ILE A 590 -12.76 -14.60 2.30
CA ILE A 590 -14.19 -14.66 1.95
C ILE A 590 -14.94 -13.48 2.60
N LEU A 591 -14.73 -13.24 3.89
CA LEU A 591 -15.37 -12.14 4.62
C LEU A 591 -15.02 -10.78 4.00
N SER A 592 -13.75 -10.54 3.71
CA SER A 592 -13.29 -9.29 3.11
C SER A 592 -13.92 -9.06 1.72
N PHE A 593 -14.04 -10.13 0.93
CA PHE A 593 -14.73 -10.07 -0.36
C PHE A 593 -16.24 -9.81 -0.18
N ALA A 594 -16.90 -10.51 0.73
CA ALA A 594 -18.33 -10.35 0.97
C ALA A 594 -18.70 -8.94 1.44
N VAL A 595 -17.88 -8.34 2.32
CA VAL A 595 -18.04 -6.93 2.74
C VAL A 595 -17.88 -6.00 1.54
N TRP A 596 -16.87 -6.21 0.72
CA TRP A 596 -16.64 -5.41 -0.49
C TRP A 596 -17.80 -5.53 -1.48
N TYR A 597 -18.27 -6.76 -1.73
CA TYR A 597 -19.39 -7.05 -2.63
C TYR A 597 -20.65 -6.30 -2.20
N ASP A 598 -20.98 -6.35 -0.90
CA ASP A 598 -22.12 -5.64 -0.33
C ASP A 598 -21.95 -4.11 -0.38
N VAL A 599 -20.77 -3.59 -0.02
CA VAL A 599 -20.50 -2.15 0.02
C VAL A 599 -20.61 -1.51 -1.37
N PHE A 600 -20.10 -2.18 -2.39
CA PHE A 600 -20.13 -1.68 -3.78
C PHE A 600 -21.36 -2.12 -4.56
N LYS A 601 -22.26 -2.93 -3.99
CA LYS A 601 -23.43 -3.48 -4.66
C LYS A 601 -23.05 -4.12 -5.99
N MET A 602 -22.13 -5.08 -5.92
CA MET A 602 -21.57 -5.74 -7.08
C MET A 602 -22.57 -6.74 -7.72
N SER A 603 -22.36 -7.08 -8.99
CA SER A 603 -22.99 -8.20 -9.69
C SER A 603 -21.91 -9.17 -10.21
N ILE A 604 -22.30 -10.43 -10.52
CA ILE A 604 -21.41 -11.49 -10.99
C ILE A 604 -21.40 -11.57 -12.53
#